data_e2493d40d4c58182e4c5bc3dc0052d06
#
_entry.id   e2493d40d4c58182e4c5bc3dc0052d06
#
_cell.length_a   1.000
_cell.length_b   1.000
_cell.length_c   1.000
_cell.angle_alpha   90.00
_cell.angle_beta   90.00
_cell.angle_gamma   90.00
#
_symmetry.space_group_name_H-M   'P 1'
#
loop_
_entity.id
_entity.type
_entity.pdbx_description
1 polymer ?
#
loop_
_entity_poly.entity_id
_entity_poly.type
_entity_poly.pdbx_seq_one_letter_code
_entity_poly.pdbx_strand_id
1 'polypeptide(L)'
;ADQTARDALAETQARLSAIADLHRRLYTSDDIRHVDLDAYLAALVGALEASMKAAGHLPEIRHVLDPFRIATDKAVSVGMLVTELVTNACKYAYPGEAGEVRVTLRARGGGRAILTVEDDGVGIAAKDAPKGTGLGTRIVQAMATNLGTPINYGGQERGPRAWIEIGAEG
;
A
#
# COMPACT_ATOMS: atom_id res chain seq x y z
N ALA A 1 24.03 -16.66 -0.63
CA ALA A 1 22.63 -17.05 -0.51
C ALA A 1 22.06 -16.57 0.83
N ASP A 2 22.81 -16.74 1.89
CA ASP A 2 22.30 -16.43 3.24
C ASP A 2 22.11 -14.93 3.49
N GLN A 3 22.95 -14.08 2.91
CA GLN A 3 22.85 -12.64 3.11
C GLN A 3 21.58 -12.08 2.45
N THR A 4 21.30 -12.44 1.21
CA THR A 4 20.10 -12.00 0.51
C THR A 4 18.83 -12.44 1.22
N ALA A 5 18.82 -13.69 1.71
CA ALA A 5 17.68 -14.21 2.46
C ALA A 5 17.51 -13.50 3.80
N ARG A 6 18.60 -13.19 4.49
CA ARG A 6 18.58 -12.43 5.74
C ARG A 6 18.08 -11.01 5.54
N ASP A 7 18.53 -10.35 4.47
CA ASP A 7 18.11 -8.99 4.14
C ASP A 7 16.61 -8.94 3.82
N ALA A 8 16.11 -9.91 3.04
CA ALA A 8 14.71 -10.03 2.72
C ALA A 8 13.87 -10.29 3.99
N LEU A 9 14.36 -11.12 4.90
CA LEU A 9 13.68 -11.41 6.15
C LEU A 9 13.65 -10.18 7.06
N ALA A 10 14.76 -9.47 7.19
CA ALA A 10 14.84 -8.24 7.99
C ALA A 10 13.89 -7.17 7.44
N GLU A 11 13.81 -7.03 6.14
CA GLU A 11 12.91 -6.10 5.48
C GLU A 11 11.44 -6.46 5.76
N THR A 12 11.10 -7.74 5.67
CA THR A 12 9.77 -8.24 5.99
C THR A 12 9.41 -7.98 7.45
N GLN A 13 10.33 -8.23 8.37
CA GLN A 13 10.12 -7.97 9.80
C GLN A 13 9.90 -6.49 10.08
N ALA A 14 10.66 -5.60 9.46
CA ALA A 14 10.50 -4.15 9.61
C ALA A 14 9.12 -3.70 9.13
N ARG A 15 8.67 -4.23 8.00
CA ARG A 15 7.33 -3.97 7.44
C ARG A 15 6.23 -4.41 8.40
N LEU A 16 6.32 -5.63 8.91
CA LEU A 16 5.35 -6.18 9.85
C LEU A 16 5.29 -5.38 11.14
N SER A 17 6.44 -4.94 11.65
CA SER A 17 6.50 -4.09 12.84
C SER A 17 5.80 -2.76 12.62
N ALA A 18 6.04 -2.11 11.48
CA ALA A 18 5.41 -0.84 11.15
C ALA A 18 3.88 -0.98 11.06
N ILE A 19 3.40 -2.05 10.41
CA ILE A 19 1.96 -2.35 10.30
C ILE A 19 1.38 -2.62 11.68
N ALA A 20 2.05 -3.42 12.51
CA ALA A 20 1.59 -3.76 13.84
C ALA A 20 1.46 -2.53 14.73
N ASP A 21 2.41 -1.61 14.66
CA ASP A 21 2.36 -0.35 15.42
C ASP A 21 1.18 0.53 15.00
N LEU A 22 0.95 0.64 13.70
CA LEU A 22 -0.18 1.41 13.17
C LEU A 22 -1.51 0.75 13.50
N HIS A 23 -1.58 -0.58 13.42
CA HIS A 23 -2.75 -1.35 13.79
C HIS A 23 -3.12 -1.12 15.27
N ARG A 24 -2.12 -1.12 16.17
CA ARG A 24 -2.36 -0.81 17.58
C ARG A 24 -2.93 0.59 17.77
N ARG A 25 -2.46 1.58 17.03
CA ARG A 25 -2.98 2.95 17.09
C ARG A 25 -4.45 3.04 16.70
N LEU A 26 -4.90 2.22 15.76
CA LEU A 26 -6.30 2.17 15.36
C LEU A 26 -7.23 1.80 16.52
N TYR A 27 -6.78 0.90 17.38
CA TYR A 27 -7.59 0.40 18.51
C TYR A 27 -7.40 1.19 19.79
N THR A 28 -6.54 2.20 19.82
CA THR A 28 -6.36 3.09 20.96
C THR A 28 -7.03 4.44 20.79
N SER A 29 -7.67 4.69 19.65
CA SER A 29 -8.44 5.91 19.44
C SER A 29 -9.76 5.87 20.22
N ASP A 30 -10.33 7.04 20.50
CA ASP A 30 -11.58 7.16 21.24
C ASP A 30 -12.76 6.50 20.53
N ASP A 31 -12.72 6.43 19.20
CA ASP A 31 -13.71 5.72 18.39
C ASP A 31 -13.07 4.48 17.77
N ILE A 32 -13.34 3.30 18.35
CA ILE A 32 -12.80 2.04 17.85
C ILE A 32 -13.54 1.50 16.62
N ARG A 33 -14.67 2.10 16.24
CA ARG A 33 -15.50 1.64 15.11
C ARG A 33 -15.09 2.25 13.79
N HIS A 34 -14.66 3.52 13.83
CA HIS A 34 -14.31 4.29 12.64
C HIS A 34 -12.98 5.00 12.82
N VAL A 35 -12.32 5.24 11.75
CA VAL A 35 -11.01 5.90 11.73
C VAL A 35 -10.92 6.84 10.53
N ASP A 36 -10.14 7.91 10.68
CA ASP A 36 -9.80 8.80 9.58
C ASP A 36 -8.75 8.11 8.70
N LEU A 37 -9.19 7.61 7.56
CA LEU A 37 -8.35 6.83 6.66
C LEU A 37 -7.18 7.67 6.11
N ASP A 38 -7.42 8.95 5.81
CA ASP A 38 -6.40 9.87 5.35
C ASP A 38 -5.24 10.00 6.35
N ALA A 39 -5.55 10.20 7.63
CA ALA A 39 -4.54 10.27 8.69
C ALA A 39 -3.79 8.95 8.85
N TYR A 40 -4.51 7.85 8.83
CA TYR A 40 -3.92 6.52 8.93
C TYR A 40 -2.97 6.22 7.75
N LEU A 41 -3.41 6.50 6.53
CA LEU A 41 -2.59 6.27 5.34
C LEU A 41 -1.37 7.19 5.29
N ALA A 42 -1.50 8.44 5.72
CA ALA A 42 -0.34 9.34 5.81
C ALA A 42 0.73 8.78 6.73
N ALA A 43 0.34 8.29 7.91
CA ALA A 43 1.26 7.67 8.87
C ALA A 43 1.87 6.38 8.30
N LEU A 44 1.06 5.54 7.66
CA LEU A 44 1.50 4.29 7.05
C LEU A 44 2.53 4.53 5.94
N VAL A 45 2.24 5.45 5.04
CA VAL A 45 3.14 5.79 3.92
C VAL A 45 4.48 6.31 4.44
N GLY A 46 4.45 7.16 5.48
CA GLY A 46 5.67 7.65 6.12
C GLY A 46 6.52 6.54 6.73
N ALA A 47 5.86 5.58 7.40
CA ALA A 47 6.55 4.42 7.98
C ALA A 47 7.14 3.51 6.89
N LEU A 48 6.41 3.29 5.80
CA LEU A 48 6.87 2.50 4.66
C LEU A 48 8.09 3.15 3.99
N GLU A 49 8.05 4.45 3.78
CA GLU A 49 9.18 5.18 3.19
C GLU A 49 10.42 5.04 4.05
N ALA A 50 10.31 5.23 5.35
CA ALA A 50 11.43 5.07 6.28
C ALA A 50 11.97 3.64 6.26
N SER A 51 11.10 2.64 6.25
CA SER A 51 11.47 1.22 6.21
C SER A 51 12.20 0.88 4.90
N MET A 52 11.71 1.36 3.78
CA MET A 52 12.33 1.10 2.47
C MET A 52 13.70 1.77 2.35
N LYS A 53 13.84 2.98 2.86
CA LYS A 53 15.15 3.67 2.91
C LYS A 53 16.15 2.93 3.78
N ALA A 54 15.72 2.42 4.95
CA ALA A 54 16.57 1.62 5.82
C ALA A 54 17.03 0.32 5.15
N ALA A 55 16.24 -0.24 4.25
CA ALA A 55 16.58 -1.43 3.48
C ALA A 55 17.44 -1.14 2.24
N GLY A 56 17.81 0.12 2.00
CA GLY A 56 18.67 0.51 0.88
C GLY A 56 17.93 0.87 -0.41
N HIS A 57 16.62 0.88 -0.40
CA HIS A 57 15.84 1.39 -1.52
C HIS A 57 15.78 2.91 -1.50
N LEU A 58 15.57 3.52 -2.66
CA LEU A 58 15.53 4.98 -2.79
C LEU A 58 14.16 5.47 -3.30
N PRO A 59 13.06 5.11 -2.63
CA PRO A 59 11.76 5.57 -3.07
C PRO A 59 11.50 7.00 -2.63
N GLU A 60 10.80 7.75 -3.46
CA GLU A 60 10.10 8.95 -3.05
C GLU A 60 8.61 8.61 -3.08
N ILE A 61 7.96 8.64 -1.93
CA ILE A 61 6.53 8.31 -1.84
C ILE A 61 5.76 9.60 -1.59
N ARG A 62 4.92 9.97 -2.54
CA ARG A 62 4.03 11.12 -2.44
C ARG A 62 2.62 10.67 -2.20
N HIS A 63 1.86 11.47 -1.48
CA HIS A 63 0.44 11.18 -1.26
C HIS A 63 -0.41 12.44 -1.34
N VAL A 64 -1.63 12.26 -1.83
CA VAL A 64 -2.71 13.24 -1.79
C VAL A 64 -3.94 12.50 -1.29
N LEU A 65 -4.39 12.83 -0.10
CA LEU A 65 -5.41 12.06 0.61
C LEU A 65 -6.56 12.97 1.04
N ASP A 66 -7.72 12.76 0.46
CA ASP A 66 -8.93 13.45 0.88
C ASP A 66 -9.39 12.95 2.24
N PRO A 67 -10.01 13.79 3.09
CA PRO A 67 -10.63 13.34 4.33
C PRO A 67 -11.68 12.27 4.05
N PHE A 68 -11.57 11.14 4.75
CA PHE A 68 -12.48 10.02 4.56
C PHE A 68 -12.50 9.14 5.81
N ARG A 69 -13.66 8.99 6.42
CA ARG A 69 -13.83 8.09 7.57
C ARG A 69 -14.31 6.73 7.08
N ILE A 70 -13.75 5.69 7.66
CA ILE A 70 -14.01 4.30 7.26
C ILE A 70 -14.08 3.43 8.51
N ALA A 71 -14.81 2.33 8.41
CA ALA A 71 -14.85 1.32 9.48
C ALA A 71 -13.41 0.81 9.75
N THR A 72 -13.09 0.63 11.02
CA THR A 72 -11.72 0.29 11.47
C THR A 72 -11.22 -1.01 10.84
N ASP A 73 -12.05 -2.05 10.77
CA ASP A 73 -11.68 -3.32 10.14
C ASP A 73 -11.37 -3.17 8.65
N LYS A 74 -12.08 -2.30 7.96
CA LYS A 74 -11.78 -1.96 6.56
C LYS A 74 -10.48 -1.18 6.42
N ALA A 75 -10.19 -0.27 7.36
CA ALA A 75 -8.93 0.46 7.37
C ALA A 75 -7.73 -0.47 7.47
N VAL A 76 -7.82 -1.54 8.25
CA VAL A 76 -6.77 -2.57 8.34
C VAL A 76 -6.54 -3.22 6.98
N SER A 77 -7.61 -3.62 6.30
CA SER A 77 -7.52 -4.22 4.96
C SER A 77 -6.91 -3.26 3.94
N VAL A 78 -7.32 -1.99 3.97
CA VAL A 78 -6.75 -0.95 3.09
C VAL A 78 -5.25 -0.78 3.37
N GLY A 79 -4.87 -0.74 4.65
CA GLY A 79 -3.47 -0.59 5.04
C GLY A 79 -2.59 -1.73 4.54
N MET A 80 -3.06 -2.97 4.65
CA MET A 80 -2.33 -4.14 4.14
C MET A 80 -2.21 -4.09 2.61
N LEU A 81 -3.28 -3.71 1.93
CA LEU A 81 -3.30 -3.58 0.48
C LEU A 81 -2.31 -2.50 0.02
N VAL A 82 -2.33 -1.33 0.63
CA VAL A 82 -1.40 -0.23 0.31
C VAL A 82 0.03 -0.65 0.56
N THR A 83 0.29 -1.31 1.68
CA THR A 83 1.64 -1.80 2.02
C THR A 83 2.20 -2.68 0.91
N GLU A 84 1.40 -3.65 0.43
CA GLU A 84 1.86 -4.55 -0.63
C GLU A 84 2.06 -3.84 -1.96
N LEU A 85 1.13 -2.98 -2.34
CA LEU A 85 1.22 -2.23 -3.61
C LEU A 85 2.41 -1.26 -3.60
N VAL A 86 2.60 -0.51 -2.54
CA VAL A 86 3.71 0.45 -2.41
C VAL A 86 5.05 -0.28 -2.36
N THR A 87 5.15 -1.35 -1.58
CA THR A 87 6.38 -2.13 -1.47
C THR A 87 6.78 -2.72 -2.81
N ASN A 88 5.81 -3.28 -3.55
CA ASN A 88 6.06 -3.83 -4.87
C ASN A 88 6.53 -2.73 -5.84
N ALA A 89 5.91 -1.57 -5.82
CA ALA A 89 6.32 -0.45 -6.64
C ALA A 89 7.76 -0.02 -6.31
N CYS A 90 8.11 0.10 -5.03
CA CYS A 90 9.46 0.46 -4.60
C CYS A 90 10.52 -0.55 -5.03
N LYS A 91 10.18 -1.85 -5.03
CA LYS A 91 11.12 -2.91 -5.35
C LYS A 91 11.31 -3.13 -6.85
N TYR A 92 10.24 -3.02 -7.62
CA TYR A 92 10.22 -3.52 -8.99
C TYR A 92 10.03 -2.44 -10.05
N ALA A 93 9.47 -1.29 -9.70
CA ALA A 93 9.27 -0.22 -10.68
C ALA A 93 10.58 0.44 -11.13
N TYR A 94 11.51 0.58 -10.20
CA TYR A 94 12.78 1.30 -10.43
C TYR A 94 13.97 0.44 -9.97
N PRO A 95 14.34 -0.62 -10.71
CA PRO A 95 15.43 -1.50 -10.29
C PRO A 95 16.76 -0.74 -10.20
N GLY A 96 17.26 -0.53 -8.98
CA GLY A 96 18.54 0.14 -8.75
C GLY A 96 18.53 1.65 -8.93
N GLU A 97 17.37 2.25 -9.14
CA GLU A 97 17.24 3.69 -9.38
C GLU A 97 16.26 4.32 -8.40
N ALA A 98 16.35 5.63 -8.21
CA ALA A 98 15.37 6.40 -7.48
C ALA A 98 14.13 6.62 -8.35
N GLY A 99 12.96 6.59 -7.76
CA GLY A 99 11.71 6.84 -8.47
C GLY A 99 10.58 7.24 -7.53
N GLU A 100 9.53 7.78 -8.10
CA GLU A 100 8.36 8.26 -7.37
C GLU A 100 7.24 7.23 -7.38
N VAL A 101 6.66 7.00 -6.21
CA VAL A 101 5.42 6.23 -6.03
C VAL A 101 4.38 7.19 -5.48
N ARG A 102 3.19 7.19 -6.06
CA ARG A 102 2.10 8.08 -5.65
C ARG A 102 0.94 7.28 -5.09
N VAL A 103 0.48 7.71 -3.92
CA VAL A 103 -0.71 7.17 -3.25
C VAL A 103 -1.75 8.27 -3.21
N THR A 104 -2.92 8.05 -3.78
CA THR A 104 -4.01 9.02 -3.77
C THR A 104 -5.28 8.39 -3.22
N LEU A 105 -6.01 9.18 -2.44
CA LEU A 105 -7.33 8.82 -1.94
C LEU A 105 -8.27 9.95 -2.31
N ARG A 106 -9.24 9.68 -3.17
CA ARG A 106 -10.20 10.67 -3.66
C ARG A 106 -11.61 10.30 -3.21
N ALA A 107 -12.19 11.15 -2.37
CA ALA A 107 -13.59 11.00 -1.98
C ALA A 107 -14.50 11.26 -3.19
N ARG A 108 -15.52 10.43 -3.35
CA ARG A 108 -16.44 10.45 -4.50
C ARG A 108 -17.87 10.82 -4.14
N GLY A 109 -18.15 11.11 -2.87
CA GLY A 109 -19.51 11.28 -2.38
C GLY A 109 -20.21 9.93 -2.19
N GLY A 110 -21.36 9.94 -1.50
CA GLY A 110 -22.09 8.71 -1.20
C GLY A 110 -21.36 7.73 -0.30
N GLY A 111 -20.40 8.21 0.50
CA GLY A 111 -19.62 7.33 1.38
C GLY A 111 -18.62 6.46 0.61
N ARG A 112 -18.16 6.89 -0.56
CA ARG A 112 -17.21 6.15 -1.39
C ARG A 112 -15.95 6.95 -1.67
N ALA A 113 -14.85 6.24 -1.85
CA ALA A 113 -13.57 6.83 -2.24
C ALA A 113 -12.83 5.91 -3.19
N ILE A 114 -11.94 6.48 -3.99
CA ILE A 114 -11.04 5.70 -4.84
C ILE A 114 -9.63 5.86 -4.32
N LEU A 115 -9.01 4.73 -4.02
CA LEU A 115 -7.61 4.62 -3.64
C LEU A 115 -6.81 4.21 -4.87
N THR A 116 -5.74 4.93 -5.15
CA THR A 116 -4.86 4.64 -6.29
C THR A 116 -3.41 4.59 -5.82
N VAL A 117 -2.68 3.60 -6.29
CA VAL A 117 -1.22 3.51 -6.15
C VAL A 117 -0.64 3.43 -7.56
N GLU A 118 0.25 4.35 -7.90
CA GLU A 118 0.84 4.43 -9.24
C GLU A 118 2.32 4.80 -9.17
N ASP A 119 3.06 4.42 -10.19
CA ASP A 119 4.45 4.77 -10.38
C ASP A 119 4.73 5.05 -11.86
N ASP A 120 5.92 5.53 -12.17
CA ASP A 120 6.35 5.85 -13.54
C ASP A 120 7.41 4.84 -14.05
N GLY A 121 7.55 3.72 -13.36
CA GLY A 121 8.57 2.72 -13.66
C GLY A 121 8.16 1.70 -14.72
N VAL A 122 8.90 0.60 -14.76
CA VAL A 122 8.70 -0.47 -15.75
C VAL A 122 7.42 -1.25 -15.59
N GLY A 123 6.81 -1.18 -14.41
CA GLY A 123 5.47 -1.69 -14.19
C GLY A 123 5.36 -3.17 -13.84
N ILE A 124 4.41 -3.43 -12.94
CA ILE A 124 3.98 -4.79 -12.59
C ILE A 124 3.28 -5.45 -13.78
N ALA A 125 2.72 -4.64 -14.69
CA ALA A 125 2.06 -5.11 -15.90
C ALA A 125 3.03 -5.60 -16.98
N ALA A 126 4.33 -5.37 -16.83
CA ALA A 126 5.31 -6.05 -17.65
C ALA A 126 5.20 -7.54 -17.32
N LYS A 127 4.86 -8.33 -18.32
CA LYS A 127 4.70 -9.78 -18.20
C LYS A 127 5.93 -10.49 -17.62
N ASP A 128 7.05 -9.80 -17.59
CA ASP A 128 8.35 -10.26 -17.14
C ASP A 128 8.77 -9.68 -15.78
N ALA A 129 7.88 -9.00 -15.06
CA ALA A 129 8.19 -8.53 -13.72
C ALA A 129 8.52 -9.73 -12.83
N PRO A 130 9.63 -9.67 -12.06
CA PRO A 130 9.97 -10.78 -11.17
C PRO A 130 8.81 -10.98 -10.22
N LYS A 131 8.13 -12.08 -10.43
CA LYS A 131 7.07 -12.53 -9.52
C LYS A 131 7.80 -13.09 -8.32
N GLY A 132 7.76 -12.39 -7.20
CA GLY A 132 8.22 -12.96 -5.94
C GLY A 132 7.48 -14.28 -5.65
N THR A 133 7.30 -14.60 -4.40
CA THR A 133 6.60 -15.83 -3.99
C THR A 133 5.12 -15.87 -4.39
N GLY A 134 4.57 -14.79 -4.92
CA GLY A 134 3.14 -14.63 -5.18
C GLY A 134 2.33 -14.30 -3.93
N LEU A 135 2.97 -14.25 -2.76
CA LEU A 135 2.31 -13.97 -1.50
C LEU A 135 1.69 -12.56 -1.49
N GLY A 136 2.42 -11.56 -1.98
CA GLY A 136 1.92 -10.18 -2.06
C GLY A 136 0.65 -10.08 -2.90
N THR A 137 0.59 -10.76 -4.03
CA THR A 137 -0.61 -10.81 -4.87
C THR A 137 -1.79 -11.46 -4.14
N ARG A 138 -1.53 -12.52 -3.39
CA ARG A 138 -2.57 -13.19 -2.59
C ARG A 138 -3.10 -12.30 -1.48
N ILE A 139 -2.23 -11.54 -0.83
CA ILE A 139 -2.62 -10.56 0.20
C ILE A 139 -3.52 -9.48 -0.42
N VAL A 140 -3.12 -8.92 -1.56
CA VAL A 140 -3.91 -7.91 -2.27
C VAL A 140 -5.29 -8.45 -2.62
N GLN A 141 -5.38 -9.66 -3.16
CA GLN A 141 -6.67 -10.28 -3.50
C GLN A 141 -7.53 -10.54 -2.27
N ALA A 142 -6.93 -11.03 -1.18
CA ALA A 142 -7.65 -11.28 0.07
C ALA A 142 -8.20 -9.97 0.66
N MET A 143 -7.41 -8.91 0.63
CA MET A 143 -7.84 -7.60 1.16
C MET A 143 -8.93 -6.98 0.29
N ALA A 144 -8.84 -7.10 -1.03
CA ALA A 144 -9.89 -6.67 -1.93
C ALA A 144 -11.20 -7.43 -1.66
N THR A 145 -11.12 -8.73 -1.42
CA THR A 145 -12.28 -9.54 -1.05
C THR A 145 -12.91 -9.04 0.26
N ASN A 146 -12.09 -8.74 1.26
CA ASN A 146 -12.58 -8.18 2.54
C ASN A 146 -13.26 -6.82 2.35
N LEU A 147 -12.77 -6.02 1.40
CA LEU A 147 -13.36 -4.72 1.07
C LEU A 147 -14.61 -4.84 0.19
N GLY A 148 -14.87 -6.02 -0.35
CA GLY A 148 -16.04 -6.30 -1.17
C GLY A 148 -15.98 -5.70 -2.59
N THR A 149 -14.82 -5.29 -3.05
CA THR A 149 -14.63 -4.74 -4.39
C THR A 149 -13.36 -5.29 -5.03
N PRO A 150 -13.32 -5.38 -6.37
CA PRO A 150 -12.13 -5.87 -7.04
C PRO A 150 -11.02 -4.82 -7.05
N ILE A 151 -9.77 -5.29 -6.98
CA ILE A 151 -8.62 -4.46 -7.31
C ILE A 151 -8.52 -4.39 -8.85
N ASN A 152 -8.28 -3.20 -9.36
CA ASN A 152 -8.16 -2.94 -10.79
C ASN A 152 -6.72 -2.56 -11.10
N TYR A 153 -6.23 -3.05 -12.23
CA TYR A 153 -4.93 -2.70 -12.75
C TYR A 153 -5.06 -2.07 -14.12
N GLY A 154 -4.34 -0.97 -14.32
CA GLY A 154 -4.22 -0.34 -15.62
C GLY A 154 -2.80 0.09 -15.82
N GLY A 155 -2.30 0.06 -17.05
CA GLY A 155 -1.01 0.61 -17.43
C GLY A 155 -1.27 1.61 -18.53
N GLN A 156 -0.82 2.83 -18.33
CA GLN A 156 -0.71 3.82 -19.38
C GLN A 156 0.76 3.94 -19.75
N GLU A 157 1.07 4.75 -20.72
CA GLU A 157 2.42 4.93 -21.26
C GLU A 157 3.50 5.27 -20.22
N ARG A 158 3.13 5.53 -18.96
CA ARG A 158 4.03 5.96 -17.88
C ARG A 158 4.05 5.06 -16.66
N GLY A 159 3.80 3.77 -16.81
CA GLY A 159 3.90 2.82 -15.70
C GLY A 159 2.56 2.35 -15.15
N PRO A 160 2.57 1.39 -14.22
CA PRO A 160 1.36 0.73 -13.75
C PRO A 160 0.61 1.58 -12.75
N ARG A 161 -0.67 1.36 -12.74
CA ARG A 161 -1.61 1.95 -11.82
C ARG A 161 -2.51 0.85 -11.27
N ALA A 162 -2.65 0.80 -9.96
CA ALA A 162 -3.61 -0.06 -9.29
C ALA A 162 -4.61 0.82 -8.56
N TRP A 163 -5.91 0.51 -8.65
CA TRP A 163 -6.92 1.27 -7.92
C TRP A 163 -8.05 0.39 -7.44
N ILE A 164 -8.69 0.84 -6.39
CA ILE A 164 -9.82 0.16 -5.78
C ILE A 164 -10.83 1.18 -5.28
N GLU A 165 -12.11 0.88 -5.44
CA GLU A 165 -13.18 1.68 -4.85
C GLU A 165 -13.49 1.14 -3.47
N ILE A 166 -13.53 2.00 -2.46
CA ILE A 166 -13.83 1.63 -1.07
C ILE A 166 -15.06 2.37 -0.58
N GLY A 167 -15.88 1.65 0.21
CA GLY A 167 -17.02 2.24 0.90
C GLY A 167 -16.70 2.45 2.37
N ALA A 168 -17.21 3.53 2.95
CA ALA A 168 -17.03 3.86 4.36
C ALA A 168 -17.70 2.82 5.25
N GLU A 169 -18.84 2.33 4.83
CA GLU A 169 -19.63 1.30 5.54
C GLU A 169 -19.67 0.03 4.68
N GLY A 170 -19.65 -1.10 5.34
CA GLY A 170 -19.60 -2.42 4.70
C GLY A 170 -20.92 -2.89 4.18
#